data_a53b8e9027e1f47a5d61c981fb155539
#
_entry.id   a53b8e9027e1f47a5d61c981fb155539
#
_cell.length_a   1.000
_cell.length_b   1.000
_cell.length_c   1.000
_cell.angle_alpha   90.00
_cell.angle_beta   90.00
_cell.angle_gamma   90.00
#
_symmetry.space_group_name_H-M   'P 1'
#
loop_
_entity.id
_entity.type
_entity.pdbx_description
1 polymer ?
#
loop_
_entity_poly.entity_id
_entity_poly.type
_entity_poly.pdbx_seq_one_letter_code
_entity_poly.pdbx_strand_id
1 'polypeptide(L)'
;MDSTLTSTGPQQDTSSLNRARRAALGSFAGAVVDWYDFLLYGITAALVFNREFFPQVSPAMGTLAAFATFGVGFLFRPLGGIIFGHFGDRLGRKRMLMLTVWMMGIATALIGIIPSFDTIGWWAPVLLVTLRAVQGFAVGGEWGGAALLSVESAPKNKKAFYSSGVQVGYGVGLLLSTGLVSLISSQTTDEQFLSWGWRIPFLFSIVLVLGALWMRNRMDESAEFEQQKQAPQPVKKRLPVIEALTRHPGAFLKIIALRLCELLTMYIVTAFALNYSTQNLGLPRELFLNIGLLVGGLSCLTIPCFAWLADRFGRRRVYITGALVGTLSAFPFFMALEAQSIFWIVFFAIMLANIAHDMVVCVQQPMFTGLFGASYRYSGAGVGYQVASVVGGGFTPFIAAALVTFSGGDWHSVAIYLMTGCLISAVTAMLMRDKQHA
;
A
#
# COMPACT_ATOMS: atom_id res chain seq x y z
N MET A 1 -31.02 8.79 52.19
CA MET A 1 -30.38 9.59 51.11
C MET A 1 -28.99 9.03 50.93
N ASP A 2 -28.89 7.94 50.17
CA ASP A 2 -27.61 7.32 49.82
C ASP A 2 -27.31 7.64 48.35
N SER A 3 -26.33 8.49 48.18
CA SER A 3 -25.75 8.80 46.87
C SER A 3 -24.68 7.75 46.55
N THR A 4 -25.06 6.70 45.83
CA THR A 4 -24.11 5.79 45.23
C THR A 4 -23.46 6.47 44.04
N LEU A 5 -22.32 7.11 44.29
CA LEU A 5 -21.37 7.47 43.26
C LEU A 5 -20.78 6.18 42.72
N THR A 6 -21.31 5.70 41.58
CA THR A 6 -20.66 4.68 40.80
C THR A 6 -19.38 5.24 40.20
N SER A 7 -18.28 4.95 40.84
CA SER A 7 -16.94 5.20 40.27
C SER A 7 -16.77 4.36 39.01
N THR A 8 -16.89 4.98 37.86
CA THR A 8 -16.38 4.42 36.61
C THR A 8 -14.87 4.37 36.72
N GLY A 9 -14.35 3.29 37.25
CA GLY A 9 -12.96 3.15 37.60
C GLY A 9 -12.06 2.65 36.47
N PRO A 10 -10.78 2.48 36.77
CA PRO A 10 -9.69 2.17 35.80
C PRO A 10 -9.87 0.87 34.98
N GLN A 11 -10.86 0.03 35.28
CA GLN A 11 -11.14 -1.20 34.56
C GLN A 11 -11.77 -0.99 33.18
N GLN A 12 -12.57 0.07 32.98
CA GLN A 12 -13.15 0.40 31.67
C GLN A 12 -12.08 0.95 30.70
N ASP A 13 -11.14 1.72 31.21
CA ASP A 13 -10.02 2.25 30.40
C ASP A 13 -9.06 1.15 29.95
N THR A 14 -8.78 0.14 30.80
CA THR A 14 -7.91 -0.99 30.46
C THR A 14 -8.54 -1.93 29.45
N SER A 15 -9.86 -2.19 29.51
CA SER A 15 -10.53 -3.06 28.55
C SER A 15 -10.65 -2.41 27.17
N SER A 16 -10.92 -1.10 27.10
CA SER A 16 -10.96 -0.35 25.84
C SER A 16 -9.57 -0.23 25.21
N LEU A 17 -8.53 -0.06 26.02
CA LEU A 17 -7.15 -0.02 25.56
C LEU A 17 -6.68 -1.38 25.02
N ASN A 18 -7.04 -2.49 25.67
CA ASN A 18 -6.74 -3.84 25.20
C ASN A 18 -7.45 -4.16 23.90
N ARG A 19 -8.69 -3.72 23.73
CA ARG A 19 -9.46 -3.85 22.50
C ARG A 19 -8.84 -3.07 21.36
N ALA A 20 -8.40 -1.83 21.60
CA ALA A 20 -7.68 -1.01 20.63
C ALA A 20 -6.35 -1.64 20.21
N ARG A 21 -5.60 -2.21 21.15
CA ARG A 21 -4.35 -2.93 20.86
C ARG A 21 -4.57 -4.17 20.01
N ARG A 22 -5.60 -4.98 20.30
CA ARG A 22 -5.93 -6.16 19.50
C ARG A 22 -6.38 -5.79 18.09
N ALA A 23 -7.19 -4.75 17.95
CA ALA A 23 -7.59 -4.21 16.63
C ALA A 23 -6.37 -3.71 15.84
N ALA A 24 -5.46 -2.98 16.48
CA ALA A 24 -4.23 -2.50 15.85
C ALA A 24 -3.33 -3.65 15.39
N LEU A 25 -3.13 -4.67 16.21
CA LEU A 25 -2.30 -5.84 15.88
C LEU A 25 -2.92 -6.68 14.75
N GLY A 26 -4.22 -6.93 14.78
CA GLY A 26 -4.91 -7.65 13.70
C GLY A 26 -4.88 -6.89 12.38
N SER A 27 -5.07 -5.58 12.41
CA SER A 27 -4.96 -4.72 11.24
C SER A 27 -3.53 -4.67 10.70
N PHE A 28 -2.54 -4.57 11.57
CA PHE A 28 -1.12 -4.64 11.22
C PHE A 28 -0.77 -5.97 10.53
N ALA A 29 -1.19 -7.09 11.08
CA ALA A 29 -0.88 -8.41 10.53
C ALA A 29 -1.45 -8.58 9.10
N GLY A 30 -2.67 -8.15 8.87
CA GLY A 30 -3.26 -8.17 7.54
C GLY A 30 -2.57 -7.22 6.57
N ALA A 31 -2.20 -6.03 7.03
CA ALA A 31 -1.44 -5.07 6.22
C ALA A 31 -0.07 -5.63 5.81
N VAL A 32 0.62 -6.36 6.70
CA VAL A 32 1.88 -7.03 6.36
C VAL A 32 1.71 -8.02 5.21
N VAL A 33 0.67 -8.85 5.26
CA VAL A 33 0.40 -9.82 4.18
C VAL A 33 0.12 -9.10 2.86
N ASP A 34 -0.74 -8.10 2.88
CA ASP A 34 -1.13 -7.37 1.68
C ASP A 34 0.07 -6.65 1.04
N TRP A 35 0.85 -5.93 1.84
CA TRP A 35 2.04 -5.25 1.35
C TRP A 35 3.12 -6.20 0.91
N TYR A 36 3.34 -7.30 1.63
CA TYR A 36 4.27 -8.35 1.22
C TYR A 36 3.93 -8.85 -0.19
N ASP A 37 2.68 -9.21 -0.41
CA ASP A 37 2.24 -9.81 -1.66
C ASP A 37 2.32 -8.82 -2.83
N PHE A 38 1.91 -7.57 -2.63
CA PHE A 38 1.97 -6.55 -3.68
C PHE A 38 3.40 -6.10 -3.99
N LEU A 39 4.23 -5.89 -2.98
CA LEU A 39 5.63 -5.50 -3.17
C LEU A 39 6.44 -6.63 -3.78
N LEU A 40 6.19 -7.86 -3.36
CA LEU A 40 6.81 -9.05 -3.96
C LEU A 40 6.50 -9.15 -5.46
N TYR A 41 5.24 -8.92 -5.83
CA TYR A 41 4.85 -8.92 -7.24
C TYR A 41 5.60 -7.83 -8.02
N GLY A 42 5.71 -6.62 -7.48
CA GLY A 42 6.45 -5.51 -8.10
C GLY A 42 7.93 -5.83 -8.30
N ILE A 43 8.59 -6.40 -7.29
CA ILE A 43 9.99 -6.83 -7.36
C ILE A 43 10.17 -7.92 -8.44
N THR A 44 9.29 -8.91 -8.45
CA THR A 44 9.38 -10.03 -9.39
C THR A 44 9.04 -9.59 -10.81
N ALA A 45 8.07 -8.69 -10.99
CA ALA A 45 7.79 -8.10 -12.29
C ALA A 45 9.00 -7.34 -12.84
N ALA A 46 9.73 -6.64 -11.96
CA ALA A 46 10.92 -5.90 -12.33
C ALA A 46 12.09 -6.79 -12.76
N LEU A 47 12.22 -7.99 -12.18
CA LEU A 47 13.39 -8.86 -12.34
C LEU A 47 13.16 -10.09 -13.22
N VAL A 48 11.96 -10.66 -13.22
CA VAL A 48 11.74 -12.04 -13.69
C VAL A 48 10.64 -12.16 -14.75
N PHE A 49 9.51 -11.49 -14.60
CA PHE A 49 8.30 -11.78 -15.36
C PHE A 49 8.43 -11.49 -16.86
N ASN A 50 9.28 -10.54 -17.26
CA ASN A 50 9.54 -10.29 -18.67
C ASN A 50 10.14 -11.51 -19.38
N ARG A 51 10.96 -12.28 -18.70
CA ARG A 51 11.61 -13.50 -19.23
C ARG A 51 10.73 -14.73 -19.11
N GLU A 52 10.08 -14.93 -17.95
CA GLU A 52 9.33 -16.17 -17.64
C GLU A 52 7.95 -16.20 -18.31
N PHE A 53 7.29 -15.06 -18.44
CA PHE A 53 5.93 -14.98 -18.93
C PHE A 53 5.78 -14.30 -20.30
N PHE A 54 6.77 -13.49 -20.70
CA PHE A 54 6.72 -12.75 -21.97
C PHE A 54 8.01 -12.89 -22.79
N PRO A 55 8.51 -14.11 -23.04
CA PRO A 55 9.76 -14.31 -23.78
C PRO A 55 9.63 -14.05 -25.29
N GLN A 56 8.41 -13.98 -25.82
CA GLN A 56 8.12 -13.83 -27.24
C GLN A 56 8.28 -12.39 -27.77
N VAL A 57 8.40 -11.42 -26.87
CA VAL A 57 8.56 -9.99 -27.22
C VAL A 57 9.95 -9.50 -26.85
N SER A 58 10.34 -8.31 -27.34
CA SER A 58 11.61 -7.71 -26.96
C SER A 58 11.70 -7.50 -25.43
N PRO A 59 12.91 -7.46 -24.85
CA PRO A 59 13.05 -7.25 -23.40
C PRO A 59 12.34 -5.99 -22.88
N ALA A 60 12.38 -4.89 -23.65
CA ALA A 60 11.67 -3.65 -23.27
C ALA A 60 10.16 -3.84 -23.27
N MET A 61 9.59 -4.49 -24.28
CA MET A 61 8.16 -4.77 -24.35
C MET A 61 7.73 -5.81 -23.31
N GLY A 62 8.59 -6.77 -22.99
CA GLY A 62 8.37 -7.74 -21.91
C GLY A 62 8.30 -7.05 -20.54
N THR A 63 9.15 -6.09 -20.29
CA THR A 63 9.12 -5.26 -19.07
C THR A 63 7.83 -4.45 -18.99
N LEU A 64 7.39 -3.83 -20.08
CA LEU A 64 6.12 -3.11 -20.13
C LEU A 64 4.94 -4.03 -19.85
N ALA A 65 4.92 -5.23 -20.44
CA ALA A 65 3.89 -6.22 -20.19
C ALA A 65 3.85 -6.68 -18.73
N ALA A 66 5.01 -6.95 -18.13
CA ALA A 66 5.11 -7.33 -16.71
C ALA A 66 4.57 -6.23 -15.79
N PHE A 67 4.93 -4.98 -16.04
CA PHE A 67 4.40 -3.85 -15.26
C PHE A 67 2.92 -3.57 -15.55
N ALA A 68 2.43 -3.85 -16.74
CA ALA A 68 1.00 -3.78 -17.03
C ALA A 68 0.21 -4.79 -16.19
N THR A 69 0.72 -6.02 -16.04
CA THR A 69 0.08 -7.01 -15.15
C THR A 69 0.10 -6.56 -13.69
N PHE A 70 1.15 -5.90 -13.26
CA PHE A 70 1.20 -5.27 -11.93
C PHE A 70 0.05 -4.27 -11.75
N GLY A 71 -0.19 -3.41 -12.74
CA GLY A 71 -1.27 -2.43 -12.72
C GLY A 71 -2.67 -3.05 -12.72
N VAL A 72 -2.87 -4.20 -13.37
CA VAL A 72 -4.17 -4.89 -13.40
C VAL A 72 -4.69 -5.20 -12.00
N GLY A 73 -3.81 -5.58 -11.06
CA GLY A 73 -4.21 -5.82 -9.69
C GLY A 73 -4.90 -4.63 -9.02
N PHE A 74 -4.51 -3.42 -9.40
CA PHE A 74 -5.12 -2.21 -8.86
C PHE A 74 -6.49 -1.90 -9.45
N LEU A 75 -6.78 -2.32 -10.70
CA LEU A 75 -8.08 -2.09 -11.33
C LEU A 75 -9.24 -2.74 -10.57
N PHE A 76 -8.99 -3.88 -9.92
CA PHE A 76 -10.01 -4.63 -9.19
C PHE A 76 -10.17 -4.20 -7.73
N ARG A 77 -9.32 -3.33 -7.22
CA ARG A 77 -9.42 -2.84 -5.83
C ARG A 77 -10.71 -2.09 -5.53
N PRO A 78 -11.17 -1.13 -6.35
CA PRO A 78 -12.43 -0.45 -6.09
C PRO A 78 -13.62 -1.40 -6.06
N LEU A 79 -13.66 -2.37 -6.98
CA LEU A 79 -14.71 -3.38 -7.01
C LEU A 79 -14.72 -4.23 -5.74
N GLY A 80 -13.56 -4.67 -5.29
CA GLY A 80 -13.40 -5.38 -4.03
C GLY A 80 -13.86 -4.58 -2.84
N GLY A 81 -13.51 -3.29 -2.80
CA GLY A 81 -13.95 -2.37 -1.75
C GLY A 81 -15.47 -2.24 -1.68
N ILE A 82 -16.14 -2.16 -2.81
CA ILE A 82 -17.60 -2.06 -2.86
C ILE A 82 -18.25 -3.38 -2.40
N ILE A 83 -17.81 -4.52 -2.93
CA ILE A 83 -18.41 -5.83 -2.64
C ILE A 83 -18.16 -6.25 -1.19
N PHE A 84 -16.91 -6.18 -0.72
CA PHE A 84 -16.60 -6.53 0.66
C PHE A 84 -17.17 -5.53 1.66
N GLY A 85 -17.28 -4.26 1.30
CA GLY A 85 -17.96 -3.27 2.13
C GLY A 85 -19.45 -3.61 2.33
N HIS A 86 -20.12 -3.99 1.26
CA HIS A 86 -21.53 -4.39 1.31
C HIS A 86 -21.74 -5.63 2.19
N PHE A 87 -20.98 -6.70 1.96
CA PHE A 87 -21.09 -7.92 2.76
C PHE A 87 -20.55 -7.75 4.19
N GLY A 88 -19.54 -6.89 4.37
CA GLY A 88 -19.01 -6.56 5.69
C GLY A 88 -20.04 -5.87 6.58
N ASP A 89 -20.90 -5.04 6.01
CA ASP A 89 -22.00 -4.40 6.72
C ASP A 89 -23.12 -5.39 7.11
N ARG A 90 -23.27 -6.50 6.37
CA ARG A 90 -24.30 -7.52 6.62
C ARG A 90 -23.82 -8.71 7.44
N LEU A 91 -22.63 -9.23 7.13
CA LEU A 91 -22.12 -10.50 7.70
C LEU A 91 -21.06 -10.30 8.77
N GLY A 92 -20.61 -9.07 8.98
CA GLY A 92 -19.57 -8.76 9.93
C GLY A 92 -18.22 -8.47 9.29
N ARG A 93 -17.56 -7.45 9.82
CA ARG A 93 -16.26 -6.97 9.31
C ARG A 93 -15.15 -7.99 9.53
N LYS A 94 -15.15 -8.68 10.67
CA LYS A 94 -14.16 -9.71 11.00
C LYS A 94 -14.14 -10.85 10.00
N ARG A 95 -15.34 -11.37 9.61
CA ARG A 95 -15.43 -12.46 8.61
C ARG A 95 -14.89 -12.04 7.26
N MET A 96 -15.21 -10.81 6.81
CA MET A 96 -14.73 -10.28 5.54
C MET A 96 -13.23 -10.08 5.57
N LEU A 97 -12.68 -9.55 6.65
CA LEU A 97 -11.23 -9.38 6.80
C LEU A 97 -10.48 -10.72 6.80
N MET A 98 -11.05 -11.76 7.40
CA MET A 98 -10.46 -13.10 7.35
C MET A 98 -10.53 -13.69 5.93
N LEU A 99 -11.64 -13.53 5.24
CA LEU A 99 -11.81 -14.00 3.86
C LEU A 99 -10.83 -13.32 2.90
N THR A 100 -10.64 -12.01 3.03
CA THR A 100 -9.69 -11.26 2.18
C THR A 100 -8.27 -11.74 2.36
N VAL A 101 -7.83 -12.03 3.58
CA VAL A 101 -6.49 -12.57 3.84
C VAL A 101 -6.33 -13.96 3.22
N TRP A 102 -7.31 -14.83 3.34
CA TRP A 102 -7.31 -16.13 2.68
C TRP A 102 -7.18 -16.02 1.17
N MET A 103 -8.02 -15.20 0.55
CA MET A 103 -8.01 -15.00 -0.90
C MET A 103 -6.66 -14.46 -1.37
N MET A 104 -6.13 -13.47 -0.67
CA MET A 104 -4.85 -12.84 -1.00
C MET A 104 -3.70 -13.86 -0.94
N GLY A 105 -3.61 -14.60 0.14
CA GLY A 105 -2.54 -15.56 0.34
C GLY A 105 -2.60 -16.75 -0.62
N ILE A 106 -3.79 -17.27 -0.89
CA ILE A 106 -3.97 -18.37 -1.86
C ILE A 106 -3.61 -17.89 -3.27
N ALA A 107 -4.06 -16.71 -3.68
CA ALA A 107 -3.73 -16.15 -4.99
C ALA A 107 -2.21 -15.95 -5.14
N THR A 108 -1.54 -15.43 -4.13
CA THR A 108 -0.09 -15.24 -4.15
C THR A 108 0.66 -16.56 -4.23
N ALA A 109 0.27 -17.55 -3.44
CA ALA A 109 0.87 -18.89 -3.50
C ALA A 109 0.68 -19.54 -4.87
N LEU A 110 -0.49 -19.41 -5.48
CA LEU A 110 -0.77 -19.94 -6.81
C LEU A 110 0.07 -19.25 -7.90
N ILE A 111 0.37 -17.95 -7.77
CA ILE A 111 1.31 -17.28 -8.67
C ILE A 111 2.69 -17.97 -8.63
N GLY A 112 3.13 -18.38 -7.45
CA GLY A 112 4.42 -19.08 -7.27
C GLY A 112 4.50 -20.45 -7.95
N ILE A 113 3.38 -21.05 -8.35
CA ILE A 113 3.36 -22.36 -9.02
C ILE A 113 2.94 -22.31 -10.49
N ILE A 114 2.71 -21.11 -11.06
CA ILE A 114 2.38 -20.98 -12.48
C ILE A 114 3.57 -21.48 -13.32
N PRO A 115 3.37 -22.45 -14.23
CA PRO A 115 4.44 -22.85 -15.17
C PRO A 115 4.82 -21.67 -16.08
N SER A 116 6.05 -21.69 -16.57
CA SER A 116 6.56 -20.66 -17.47
C SER A 116 5.87 -20.70 -18.84
N PHE A 117 6.05 -19.65 -19.63
CA PHE A 117 5.55 -19.59 -21.01
C PHE A 117 6.05 -20.75 -21.86
N ASP A 118 7.29 -21.19 -21.68
CA ASP A 118 7.89 -22.29 -22.42
C ASP A 118 7.17 -23.62 -22.17
N THR A 119 6.50 -23.77 -21.03
CA THR A 119 5.78 -25.00 -20.66
C THR A 119 4.32 -25.00 -21.11
N ILE A 120 3.58 -23.91 -20.87
CA ILE A 120 2.12 -23.84 -21.09
C ILE A 120 1.69 -22.74 -22.07
N GLY A 121 2.64 -22.02 -22.66
CA GLY A 121 2.38 -20.98 -23.64
C GLY A 121 1.60 -19.81 -23.06
N TRP A 122 0.62 -19.29 -23.81
CA TRP A 122 -0.17 -18.12 -23.42
C TRP A 122 -1.06 -18.31 -22.19
N TRP A 123 -1.26 -19.56 -21.75
CA TRP A 123 -1.96 -19.82 -20.48
C TRP A 123 -1.21 -19.25 -19.27
N ALA A 124 0.12 -19.14 -19.34
CA ALA A 124 0.91 -18.59 -18.25
C ALA A 124 0.58 -17.11 -17.98
N PRO A 125 0.63 -16.19 -18.98
CA PRO A 125 0.19 -14.81 -18.76
C PRO A 125 -1.27 -14.70 -18.36
N VAL A 126 -2.17 -15.52 -18.91
CA VAL A 126 -3.61 -15.51 -18.57
C VAL A 126 -3.82 -15.86 -17.11
N LEU A 127 -3.17 -16.91 -16.60
CA LEU A 127 -3.24 -17.29 -15.19
C LEU A 127 -2.64 -16.21 -14.28
N LEU A 128 -1.52 -15.62 -14.68
CA LEU A 128 -0.88 -14.55 -13.95
C LEU A 128 -1.81 -13.34 -13.78
N VAL A 129 -2.44 -12.87 -14.87
CA VAL A 129 -3.37 -11.75 -14.85
C VAL A 129 -4.60 -12.07 -14.01
N THR A 130 -5.15 -13.28 -14.13
CA THR A 130 -6.31 -13.72 -13.35
C THR A 130 -6.02 -13.72 -11.86
N LEU A 131 -4.90 -14.30 -11.46
CA LEU A 131 -4.51 -14.32 -10.04
C LEU A 131 -4.18 -12.92 -9.52
N ARG A 132 -3.59 -12.07 -10.34
CA ARG A 132 -3.35 -10.67 -9.99
C ARG A 132 -4.66 -9.91 -9.78
N ALA A 133 -5.67 -10.16 -10.61
CA ALA A 133 -7.01 -9.60 -10.43
C ALA A 133 -7.63 -10.04 -9.09
N VAL A 134 -7.50 -11.32 -8.73
CA VAL A 134 -7.97 -11.85 -7.44
C VAL A 134 -7.26 -11.18 -6.27
N GLN A 135 -5.95 -10.98 -6.35
CA GLN A 135 -5.19 -10.23 -5.33
C GLN A 135 -5.73 -8.83 -5.14
N GLY A 136 -5.93 -8.09 -6.23
CA GLY A 136 -6.46 -6.74 -6.18
C GLY A 136 -7.86 -6.67 -5.58
N PHE A 137 -8.73 -7.59 -5.98
CA PHE A 137 -10.08 -7.70 -5.45
C PHE A 137 -10.08 -7.93 -3.93
N ALA A 138 -9.23 -8.83 -3.44
CA ALA A 138 -9.10 -9.11 -2.02
C ALA A 138 -8.60 -7.90 -1.22
N VAL A 139 -7.54 -7.24 -1.70
CA VAL A 139 -6.96 -6.06 -1.03
C VAL A 139 -7.94 -4.89 -0.97
N GLY A 140 -8.76 -4.73 -1.99
CA GLY A 140 -9.78 -3.67 -2.02
C GLY A 140 -10.74 -3.70 -0.84
N GLY A 141 -11.06 -4.89 -0.33
CA GLY A 141 -11.92 -5.05 0.84
C GLY A 141 -11.22 -4.85 2.18
N GLU A 142 -9.91 -4.89 2.18
CA GLU A 142 -9.09 -4.87 3.40
C GLU A 142 -8.92 -3.48 4.00
N TRP A 143 -8.52 -2.51 3.19
CA TRP A 143 -8.04 -1.22 3.69
C TRP A 143 -9.10 -0.44 4.45
N GLY A 144 -10.30 -0.36 3.91
CA GLY A 144 -11.40 0.42 4.52
C GLY A 144 -11.75 -0.08 5.93
N GLY A 145 -11.83 -1.40 6.12
CA GLY A 145 -12.15 -2.00 7.41
C GLY A 145 -11.06 -1.82 8.45
N ALA A 146 -9.82 -2.11 8.06
CA ALA A 146 -8.68 -2.04 8.94
C ALA A 146 -8.36 -0.60 9.36
N ALA A 147 -8.40 0.34 8.40
CA ALA A 147 -8.13 1.75 8.66
C ALA A 147 -9.14 2.36 9.64
N LEU A 148 -10.43 2.12 9.43
CA LEU A 148 -11.47 2.66 10.30
C LEU A 148 -11.42 2.11 11.71
N LEU A 149 -11.22 0.81 11.87
CA LEU A 149 -11.06 0.21 13.20
C LEU A 149 -9.92 0.88 13.96
N SER A 150 -8.80 1.13 13.30
CA SER A 150 -7.64 1.77 13.92
C SER A 150 -7.88 3.24 14.28
N VAL A 151 -8.52 4.01 13.41
CA VAL A 151 -8.79 5.44 13.63
C VAL A 151 -9.88 5.66 14.69
N GLU A 152 -10.98 4.90 14.61
CA GLU A 152 -12.11 5.05 15.54
C GLU A 152 -11.77 4.56 16.95
N SER A 153 -10.87 3.59 17.09
CA SER A 153 -10.43 3.08 18.39
C SER A 153 -9.35 3.94 19.04
N ALA A 154 -8.77 4.92 18.33
CA ALA A 154 -7.69 5.75 18.82
C ALA A 154 -8.19 6.95 19.63
N PRO A 155 -7.43 7.41 20.65
CA PRO A 155 -7.69 8.70 21.32
C PRO A 155 -7.65 9.86 20.31
N LYS A 156 -8.48 10.90 20.53
CA LYS A 156 -8.62 12.03 19.59
C LYS A 156 -7.31 12.76 19.27
N ASN A 157 -6.40 12.86 20.22
CA ASN A 157 -5.11 13.54 20.06
C ASN A 157 -3.99 12.65 19.52
N LYS A 158 -4.23 11.36 19.31
CA LYS A 158 -3.24 10.36 18.89
C LYS A 158 -3.71 9.53 17.69
N LYS A 159 -4.62 10.06 16.87
CA LYS A 159 -5.18 9.31 15.73
C LYS A 159 -4.13 8.91 14.71
N ALA A 160 -3.19 9.79 14.37
CA ALA A 160 -2.13 9.47 13.42
C ALA A 160 -1.19 8.41 13.99
N PHE A 161 -0.81 8.53 15.25
CA PHE A 161 0.08 7.56 15.89
C PHE A 161 -0.50 6.15 15.95
N TYR A 162 -1.75 5.99 16.41
CA TYR A 162 -2.39 4.67 16.48
C TYR A 162 -2.72 4.09 15.11
N SER A 163 -3.13 4.91 14.15
CA SER A 163 -3.38 4.47 12.77
C SER A 163 -2.09 4.16 12.00
N SER A 164 -0.95 4.66 12.45
CA SER A 164 0.35 4.37 11.82
C SER A 164 0.73 2.89 11.89
N GLY A 165 0.15 2.11 12.80
CA GLY A 165 0.37 0.67 12.88
C GLY A 165 0.05 -0.07 11.58
N VAL A 166 -1.02 0.31 10.90
CA VAL A 166 -1.36 -0.23 9.58
C VAL A 166 -0.30 0.15 8.53
N GLN A 167 0.19 1.37 8.60
CA GLN A 167 1.22 1.86 7.66
C GLN A 167 2.61 1.23 7.94
N VAL A 168 2.92 0.89 9.20
CA VAL A 168 4.13 0.12 9.53
C VAL A 168 4.10 -1.25 8.86
N GLY A 169 2.94 -1.82 8.62
CA GLY A 169 2.78 -3.04 7.82
C GLY A 169 3.41 -2.95 6.44
N TYR A 170 3.42 -1.78 5.81
CA TYR A 170 4.17 -1.53 4.59
C TYR A 170 5.68 -1.75 4.78
N GLY A 171 6.27 -1.16 5.81
CA GLY A 171 7.70 -1.31 6.10
C GLY A 171 8.10 -2.77 6.35
N VAL A 172 7.32 -3.48 7.16
CA VAL A 172 7.55 -4.91 7.45
C VAL A 172 7.33 -5.75 6.18
N GLY A 173 6.29 -5.48 5.41
CA GLY A 173 6.02 -6.17 4.15
C GLY A 173 7.15 -5.99 3.13
N LEU A 174 7.66 -4.79 2.99
CA LEU A 174 8.80 -4.49 2.12
C LEU A 174 10.08 -5.18 2.61
N LEU A 175 10.33 -5.16 3.91
CA LEU A 175 11.49 -5.82 4.52
C LEU A 175 11.44 -7.33 4.28
N LEU A 176 10.30 -7.97 4.51
CA LEU A 176 10.13 -9.41 4.32
C LEU A 176 10.21 -9.80 2.84
N SER A 177 9.52 -9.11 1.95
CA SER A 177 9.51 -9.43 0.52
C SER A 177 10.90 -9.25 -0.09
N THR A 178 11.52 -8.10 0.14
CA THR A 178 12.86 -7.81 -0.37
C THR A 178 13.91 -8.69 0.28
N GLY A 179 13.79 -8.93 1.60
CA GLY A 179 14.72 -9.78 2.34
C GLY A 179 14.70 -11.23 1.88
N LEU A 180 13.52 -11.76 1.63
CA LEU A 180 13.38 -13.12 1.14
C LEU A 180 13.88 -13.28 -0.30
N VAL A 181 13.56 -12.33 -1.17
CA VAL A 181 14.09 -12.30 -2.54
C VAL A 181 15.62 -12.18 -2.52
N SER A 182 16.17 -11.31 -1.69
CA SER A 182 17.61 -11.13 -1.53
C SER A 182 18.29 -12.40 -1.03
N LEU A 183 17.72 -13.04 -0.02
CA LEU A 183 18.24 -14.29 0.54
C LEU A 183 18.27 -15.40 -0.52
N ILE A 184 17.19 -15.62 -1.24
CA ILE A 184 17.11 -16.63 -2.28
C ILE A 184 18.08 -16.29 -3.42
N SER A 185 18.14 -15.04 -3.82
CA SER A 185 19.07 -14.57 -4.87
C SER A 185 20.54 -14.83 -4.49
N SER A 186 20.91 -14.65 -3.21
CA SER A 186 22.29 -14.90 -2.73
C SER A 186 22.65 -16.38 -2.64
N GLN A 187 21.67 -17.27 -2.43
CA GLN A 187 21.87 -18.72 -2.28
C GLN A 187 21.71 -19.48 -3.59
N THR A 188 21.33 -18.83 -4.67
CA THR A 188 21.12 -19.44 -5.99
C THR A 188 21.97 -18.72 -7.04
N THR A 189 22.27 -19.42 -8.14
CA THR A 189 22.84 -18.78 -9.31
C THR A 189 21.79 -17.90 -10.00
N ASP A 190 22.20 -16.97 -10.87
CA ASP A 190 21.26 -16.12 -11.62
C ASP A 190 20.26 -16.95 -12.44
N GLU A 191 20.74 -18.03 -13.06
CA GLU A 191 19.89 -18.92 -13.83
C GLU A 191 18.89 -19.67 -12.93
N GLN A 192 19.32 -20.18 -11.78
CA GLN A 192 18.46 -20.83 -10.82
C GLN A 192 17.40 -19.88 -10.26
N PHE A 193 17.79 -18.65 -9.92
CA PHE A 193 16.87 -17.65 -9.42
C PHE A 193 15.80 -17.30 -10.47
N LEU A 194 16.18 -17.07 -11.70
CA LEU A 194 15.28 -16.70 -12.79
C LEU A 194 14.37 -17.87 -13.23
N SER A 195 14.82 -19.11 -13.06
CA SER A 195 14.03 -20.28 -13.47
C SER A 195 13.07 -20.77 -12.38
N TRP A 196 13.50 -20.84 -11.11
CA TRP A 196 12.67 -21.38 -10.03
C TRP A 196 12.81 -20.65 -8.69
N GLY A 197 13.93 -19.98 -8.43
CA GLY A 197 14.17 -19.33 -7.12
C GLY A 197 13.16 -18.26 -6.76
N TRP A 198 12.66 -17.52 -7.74
CA TRP A 198 11.66 -16.47 -7.52
C TRP A 198 10.30 -17.00 -7.01
N ARG A 199 10.03 -18.30 -7.18
CA ARG A 199 8.78 -18.94 -6.75
C ARG A 199 8.69 -19.10 -5.24
N ILE A 200 9.83 -19.27 -4.57
CA ILE A 200 9.89 -19.54 -3.12
C ILE A 200 9.27 -18.40 -2.30
N PRO A 201 9.57 -17.12 -2.55
CA PRO A 201 8.92 -16.03 -1.82
C PRO A 201 7.40 -16.00 -1.97
N PHE A 202 6.87 -16.36 -3.14
CA PHE A 202 5.42 -16.45 -3.36
C PHE A 202 4.79 -17.58 -2.53
N LEU A 203 5.44 -18.73 -2.46
CA LEU A 203 4.98 -19.86 -1.65
C LEU A 203 5.05 -19.57 -0.15
N PHE A 204 6.02 -18.77 0.28
CA PHE A 204 6.16 -18.36 1.68
C PHE A 204 4.98 -17.50 2.17
N SER A 205 4.21 -16.90 1.28
CA SER A 205 2.99 -16.17 1.62
C SER A 205 2.00 -17.01 2.44
N ILE A 206 1.96 -18.33 2.25
CA ILE A 206 1.12 -19.24 3.04
C ILE A 206 1.43 -19.11 4.54
N VAL A 207 2.70 -19.05 4.92
CA VAL A 207 3.14 -18.91 6.32
C VAL A 207 2.63 -17.58 6.90
N LEU A 208 2.78 -16.50 6.16
CA LEU A 208 2.32 -15.17 6.58
C LEU A 208 0.80 -15.12 6.75
N VAL A 209 0.06 -15.75 5.84
CA VAL A 209 -1.41 -15.83 5.90
C VAL A 209 -1.86 -16.59 7.14
N LEU A 210 -1.25 -17.73 7.44
CA LEU A 210 -1.59 -18.50 8.63
C LEU A 210 -1.33 -17.69 9.92
N GLY A 211 -0.22 -16.97 9.98
CA GLY A 211 0.08 -16.07 11.10
C GLY A 211 -0.94 -14.94 11.24
N ALA A 212 -1.29 -14.31 10.14
CA ALA A 212 -2.28 -13.22 10.13
C ALA A 212 -3.68 -13.70 10.53
N LEU A 213 -4.09 -14.88 10.07
CA LEU A 213 -5.38 -15.47 10.46
C LEU A 213 -5.41 -15.82 11.96
N TRP A 214 -4.32 -16.32 12.50
CA TRP A 214 -4.21 -16.60 13.92
C TRP A 214 -4.38 -15.33 14.76
N MET A 215 -3.74 -14.22 14.35
CA MET A 215 -3.86 -12.93 15.03
C MET A 215 -5.26 -12.32 14.89
N ARG A 216 -5.85 -12.40 13.70
CA ARG A 216 -7.21 -11.88 13.43
C ARG A 216 -8.31 -12.68 14.10
N ASN A 217 -8.14 -13.97 14.28
CA ASN A 217 -9.11 -14.79 15.00
C ASN A 217 -9.28 -14.37 16.46
N ARG A 218 -8.26 -13.75 17.05
CA ARG A 218 -8.29 -13.19 18.39
C ARG A 218 -8.87 -11.78 18.47
N MET A 219 -9.11 -11.13 17.33
CA MET A 219 -9.69 -9.81 17.24
C MET A 219 -11.18 -9.88 17.50
N ASP A 220 -11.70 -8.95 18.31
CA ASP A 220 -13.13 -8.84 18.54
C ASP A 220 -13.82 -8.14 17.38
N GLU A 221 -15.08 -8.50 17.12
CA GLU A 221 -15.93 -7.77 16.18
C GLU A 221 -16.07 -6.31 16.63
N SER A 222 -16.27 -5.40 15.66
CA SER A 222 -16.47 -4.00 15.92
C SER A 222 -17.65 -3.76 16.86
N ALA A 223 -17.45 -2.98 17.93
CA ALA A 223 -18.51 -2.60 18.85
C ALA A 223 -19.67 -1.88 18.16
N GLU A 224 -19.35 -1.06 17.15
CA GLU A 224 -20.36 -0.36 16.36
C GLU A 224 -21.21 -1.32 15.53
N PHE A 225 -20.60 -2.37 14.97
CA PHE A 225 -21.35 -3.41 14.25
C PHE A 225 -22.30 -4.17 15.16
N GLU A 226 -21.86 -4.55 16.35
CA GLU A 226 -22.73 -5.21 17.34
C GLU A 226 -23.89 -4.33 17.78
N GLN A 227 -23.65 -3.02 17.95
CA GLN A 227 -24.71 -2.05 18.26
C GLN A 227 -25.68 -1.87 17.09
N GLN A 228 -25.19 -1.82 15.85
CA GLN A 228 -26.05 -1.74 14.67
C GLN A 228 -26.91 -2.98 14.46
N LYS A 229 -26.40 -4.15 14.85
CA LYS A 229 -27.14 -5.42 14.77
C LYS A 229 -28.32 -5.47 15.73
N GLN A 230 -28.28 -4.72 16.84
CA GLN A 230 -29.34 -4.63 17.86
C GLN A 230 -30.30 -3.46 17.61
N ALA A 231 -29.95 -2.48 16.79
CA ALA A 231 -30.80 -1.34 16.49
C ALA A 231 -31.69 -1.61 15.27
N PRO A 232 -32.98 -1.16 15.28
CA PRO A 232 -33.80 -1.21 14.07
C PRO A 232 -33.17 -0.33 13.01
N GLN A 233 -32.75 -0.94 11.91
CA GLN A 233 -32.10 -0.21 10.83
C GLN A 233 -33.12 0.60 10.03
N PRO A 234 -32.92 1.92 9.85
CA PRO A 234 -33.67 2.67 8.84
C PRO A 234 -33.33 2.10 7.46
N VAL A 235 -34.33 1.93 6.61
CA VAL A 235 -34.16 1.48 5.23
C VAL A 235 -33.24 2.48 4.51
N LYS A 236 -31.99 2.11 4.30
CA LYS A 236 -31.05 2.93 3.53
C LYS A 236 -31.45 2.88 2.05
N LYS A 237 -32.00 3.98 1.54
CA LYS A 237 -32.44 4.08 0.15
C LYS A 237 -31.30 4.15 -0.87
N ARG A 238 -30.04 4.43 -0.45
CA ARG A 238 -28.86 4.56 -1.31
C ARG A 238 -27.65 3.89 -0.70
N LEU A 239 -26.76 3.35 -1.56
CA LEU A 239 -25.46 2.86 -1.13
C LEU A 239 -24.65 4.03 -0.56
N PRO A 240 -23.90 3.84 0.55
CA PRO A 240 -23.07 4.89 1.14
C PRO A 240 -22.06 5.51 0.17
N VAL A 241 -21.54 4.72 -0.76
CA VAL A 241 -20.63 5.18 -1.83
C VAL A 241 -21.31 6.23 -2.73
N ILE A 242 -22.56 6.00 -3.13
CA ILE A 242 -23.30 6.92 -3.98
C ILE A 242 -23.58 8.23 -3.23
N GLU A 243 -23.89 8.16 -1.95
CA GLU A 243 -24.08 9.35 -1.12
C GLU A 243 -22.78 10.14 -0.98
N ALA A 244 -21.64 9.49 -0.76
CA ALA A 244 -20.34 10.15 -0.72
C ALA A 244 -19.99 10.83 -2.03
N LEU A 245 -20.22 10.17 -3.17
CA LEU A 245 -19.99 10.72 -4.51
C LEU A 245 -20.87 11.93 -4.82
N THR A 246 -22.16 11.89 -4.42
CA THR A 246 -23.10 12.98 -4.72
C THR A 246 -22.87 14.19 -3.80
N ARG A 247 -22.52 13.99 -2.54
CA ARG A 247 -22.31 15.07 -1.58
C ARG A 247 -20.90 15.66 -1.60
N HIS A 248 -19.88 14.86 -1.87
CA HIS A 248 -18.48 15.27 -1.84
C HIS A 248 -17.70 14.77 -3.06
N PRO A 249 -18.06 15.15 -4.29
CA PRO A 249 -17.32 14.72 -5.48
C PRO A 249 -15.88 15.26 -5.50
N GLY A 250 -15.68 16.46 -4.96
CA GLY A 250 -14.36 17.07 -4.84
C GLY A 250 -13.42 16.33 -3.89
N ALA A 251 -13.93 15.61 -2.90
CA ALA A 251 -13.12 14.83 -1.96
C ALA A 251 -12.37 13.68 -2.66
N PHE A 252 -12.99 13.02 -3.63
CA PHE A 252 -12.34 11.97 -4.42
C PHE A 252 -11.17 12.52 -5.24
N LEU A 253 -11.34 13.67 -5.87
CA LEU A 253 -10.25 14.34 -6.60
C LEU A 253 -9.11 14.75 -5.67
N LYS A 254 -9.42 15.25 -4.48
CA LYS A 254 -8.41 15.59 -3.47
C LYS A 254 -7.61 14.36 -3.03
N ILE A 255 -8.28 13.23 -2.79
CA ILE A 255 -7.60 11.98 -2.41
C ILE A 255 -6.68 11.51 -3.54
N ILE A 256 -7.13 11.55 -4.80
CA ILE A 256 -6.29 11.19 -5.96
C ILE A 256 -5.04 12.08 -5.99
N ALA A 257 -5.21 13.39 -5.89
CA ALA A 257 -4.10 14.32 -5.92
C ALA A 257 -3.15 14.14 -4.73
N LEU A 258 -3.68 13.92 -3.52
CA LEU A 258 -2.87 13.73 -2.32
C LEU A 258 -2.10 12.41 -2.33
N ARG A 259 -2.60 11.38 -3.00
CA ARG A 259 -1.91 10.09 -3.07
C ARG A 259 -0.81 10.00 -4.12
N LEU A 260 -0.72 10.95 -5.04
CA LEU A 260 0.31 10.92 -6.08
C LEU A 260 1.73 10.89 -5.51
N CYS A 261 2.03 11.69 -4.50
CA CYS A 261 3.35 11.73 -3.88
C CYS A 261 3.77 10.35 -3.35
N GLU A 262 2.95 9.71 -2.52
CA GLU A 262 3.30 8.42 -1.95
C GLU A 262 3.43 7.31 -2.98
N LEU A 263 2.48 7.25 -3.91
CA LEU A 263 2.44 6.19 -4.92
C LEU A 263 3.64 6.29 -5.86
N LEU A 264 3.95 7.50 -6.33
CA LEU A 264 5.07 7.71 -7.23
C LEU A 264 6.41 7.48 -6.54
N THR A 265 6.63 8.03 -5.35
CA THR A 265 7.90 7.86 -4.63
C THR A 265 8.18 6.40 -4.29
N MET A 266 7.17 5.68 -3.84
CA MET A 266 7.30 4.27 -3.45
C MET A 266 7.59 3.38 -4.67
N TYR A 267 6.73 3.42 -5.68
CA TYR A 267 6.83 2.48 -6.81
C TYR A 267 7.97 2.80 -7.76
N ILE A 268 8.38 4.06 -7.88
CA ILE A 268 9.55 4.42 -8.67
C ILE A 268 10.81 3.90 -7.99
N VAL A 269 10.95 4.04 -6.69
CA VAL A 269 12.14 3.56 -5.97
C VAL A 269 12.15 2.03 -5.85
N THR A 270 11.03 1.41 -5.50
CA THR A 270 10.99 -0.02 -5.20
C THR A 270 10.87 -0.92 -6.42
N ALA A 271 10.16 -0.50 -7.46
CA ALA A 271 9.93 -1.32 -8.64
C ALA A 271 10.63 -0.78 -9.90
N PHE A 272 10.36 0.45 -10.28
CA PHE A 272 10.92 1.01 -11.51
C PHE A 272 12.44 1.13 -11.46
N ALA A 273 13.01 1.69 -10.39
CA ALA A 273 14.44 1.88 -10.27
C ALA A 273 15.21 0.55 -10.19
N LEU A 274 14.62 -0.48 -9.62
CA LEU A 274 15.16 -1.83 -9.62
C LEU A 274 15.30 -2.38 -11.05
N ASN A 275 14.27 -2.21 -11.87
CA ASN A 275 14.32 -2.61 -13.28
C ASN A 275 15.28 -1.72 -14.08
N TYR A 276 15.18 -0.40 -13.95
CA TYR A 276 15.99 0.56 -14.69
C TYR A 276 17.49 0.37 -14.41
N SER A 277 17.87 0.20 -13.14
CA SER A 277 19.27 0.00 -12.76
C SER A 277 19.85 -1.31 -13.29
N THR A 278 19.07 -2.37 -13.33
CA THR A 278 19.53 -3.67 -13.83
C THR A 278 19.51 -3.77 -15.34
N GLN A 279 18.45 -3.33 -16.00
CA GLN A 279 18.27 -3.49 -17.45
C GLN A 279 18.94 -2.39 -18.27
N ASN A 280 18.87 -1.14 -17.81
CA ASN A 280 19.37 0.02 -18.57
C ASN A 280 20.78 0.44 -18.17
N LEU A 281 21.16 0.31 -16.89
CA LEU A 281 22.45 0.75 -16.37
C LEU A 281 23.45 -0.40 -16.14
N GLY A 282 22.99 -1.65 -16.19
CA GLY A 282 23.84 -2.82 -15.95
C GLY A 282 24.36 -2.95 -14.53
N LEU A 283 23.72 -2.28 -13.56
CA LEU A 283 24.06 -2.40 -12.14
C LEU A 283 23.55 -3.74 -11.58
N PRO A 284 24.22 -4.31 -10.55
CA PRO A 284 23.73 -5.54 -9.96
C PRO A 284 22.40 -5.32 -9.25
N ARG A 285 21.51 -6.32 -9.32
CA ARG A 285 20.19 -6.27 -8.65
C ARG A 285 20.29 -6.13 -7.14
N GLU A 286 21.38 -6.60 -6.54
CA GLU A 286 21.64 -6.53 -5.11
C GLU A 286 21.62 -5.09 -4.57
N LEU A 287 22.00 -4.11 -5.39
CA LEU A 287 22.00 -2.70 -4.98
C LEU A 287 20.58 -2.26 -4.56
N PHE A 288 19.58 -2.42 -5.43
CA PHE A 288 18.22 -1.99 -5.12
C PHE A 288 17.48 -2.97 -4.20
N LEU A 289 17.86 -4.23 -4.16
CA LEU A 289 17.36 -5.15 -3.13
C LEU A 289 17.84 -4.71 -1.73
N ASN A 290 19.10 -4.32 -1.59
CA ASN A 290 19.62 -3.79 -0.34
C ASN A 290 19.00 -2.43 0.03
N ILE A 291 18.75 -1.57 -0.96
CA ILE A 291 18.02 -0.31 -0.75
C ILE A 291 16.60 -0.60 -0.25
N GLY A 292 15.92 -1.58 -0.83
CA GLY A 292 14.60 -2.01 -0.37
C GLY A 292 14.60 -2.51 1.08
N LEU A 293 15.62 -3.26 1.48
CA LEU A 293 15.81 -3.68 2.88
C LEU A 293 16.00 -2.49 3.81
N LEU A 294 16.83 -1.55 3.42
CA LEU A 294 17.10 -0.35 4.20
C LEU A 294 15.85 0.52 4.32
N VAL A 295 15.15 0.76 3.22
CA VAL A 295 13.90 1.52 3.19
C VAL A 295 12.84 0.86 4.06
N GLY A 296 12.63 -0.44 3.94
CA GLY A 296 11.66 -1.19 4.74
C GLY A 296 11.96 -1.13 6.23
N GLY A 297 13.22 -1.35 6.61
CA GLY A 297 13.66 -1.26 8.01
C GLY A 297 13.51 0.14 8.59
N LEU A 298 13.90 1.16 7.85
CA LEU A 298 13.75 2.56 8.26
C LEU A 298 12.29 2.98 8.37
N SER A 299 11.42 2.53 7.47
CA SER A 299 10.00 2.86 7.51
C SER A 299 9.32 2.36 8.78
N CYS A 300 9.75 1.24 9.34
CA CYS A 300 9.26 0.76 10.63
C CYS A 300 9.50 1.74 11.78
N LEU A 301 10.54 2.57 11.68
CA LEU A 301 10.88 3.60 12.66
C LEU A 301 10.34 4.98 12.26
N THR A 302 10.46 5.35 10.99
CA THR A 302 10.12 6.70 10.51
C THR A 302 8.62 6.93 10.48
N ILE A 303 7.81 5.96 10.11
CA ILE A 303 6.35 6.12 10.07
C ILE A 303 5.77 6.47 11.45
N PRO A 304 6.04 5.73 12.54
CA PRO A 304 5.57 6.12 13.87
C PRO A 304 6.13 7.46 14.34
N CYS A 305 7.40 7.73 14.06
CA CYS A 305 8.03 9.00 14.44
C CYS A 305 7.38 10.19 13.76
N PHE A 306 7.15 10.12 12.46
CA PHE A 306 6.49 11.19 11.72
C PHE A 306 5.02 11.33 12.08
N ALA A 307 4.33 10.24 12.40
CA ALA A 307 2.96 10.28 12.91
C ALA A 307 2.89 11.02 14.26
N TRP A 308 3.83 10.76 15.15
CA TRP A 308 3.93 11.48 16.42
C TRP A 308 4.20 12.97 16.21
N LEU A 309 5.14 13.30 15.32
CA LEU A 309 5.41 14.70 14.95
C LEU A 309 4.18 15.40 14.36
N ALA A 310 3.43 14.69 13.51
CA ALA A 310 2.23 15.21 12.89
C ALA A 310 1.13 15.52 13.91
N ASP A 311 0.91 14.64 14.88
CA ASP A 311 -0.07 14.87 15.95
C ASP A 311 0.32 16.04 16.85
N ARG A 312 1.63 16.30 17.02
CA ARG A 312 2.13 17.38 17.87
C ARG A 312 2.24 18.73 17.14
N PHE A 313 2.79 18.75 15.93
CA PHE A 313 3.13 19.98 15.20
C PHE A 313 2.17 20.34 14.09
N GLY A 314 1.26 19.47 13.71
CA GLY A 314 0.28 19.66 12.65
C GLY A 314 0.42 18.64 11.52
N ARG A 315 -0.67 17.94 11.22
CA ARG A 315 -0.70 16.91 10.18
C ARG A 315 -0.44 17.48 8.80
N ARG A 316 -1.08 18.59 8.48
CA ARG A 316 -0.93 19.28 7.20
C ARG A 316 0.52 19.74 6.97
N ARG A 317 1.18 20.25 7.99
CA ARG A 317 2.58 20.73 7.89
C ARG A 317 3.54 19.58 7.58
N VAL A 318 3.39 18.46 8.27
CA VAL A 318 4.22 17.27 8.03
C VAL A 318 4.00 16.75 6.63
N TYR A 319 2.75 16.66 6.18
CA TYR A 319 2.41 16.24 4.82
C TYR A 319 3.07 17.12 3.75
N ILE A 320 2.91 18.44 3.86
CA ILE A 320 3.48 19.41 2.91
C ILE A 320 5.00 19.31 2.87
N THR A 321 5.64 19.20 4.03
CA THR A 321 7.10 19.04 4.12
C THR A 321 7.56 17.78 3.39
N GLY A 322 6.88 16.65 3.59
CA GLY A 322 7.19 15.41 2.89
C GLY A 322 7.03 15.51 1.38
N ALA A 323 5.94 16.10 0.92
CA ALA A 323 5.69 16.30 -0.51
C ALA A 323 6.74 17.22 -1.17
N LEU A 324 7.16 18.27 -0.49
CA LEU A 324 8.22 19.17 -0.98
C LEU A 324 9.59 18.47 -1.03
N VAL A 325 9.91 17.64 -0.03
CA VAL A 325 11.13 16.82 -0.07
C VAL A 325 11.13 15.89 -1.28
N GLY A 326 9.99 15.25 -1.58
CA GLY A 326 9.84 14.42 -2.77
C GLY A 326 10.04 15.20 -4.07
N THR A 327 9.48 16.39 -4.15
CA THR A 327 9.64 17.27 -5.30
C THR A 327 11.11 17.63 -5.54
N LEU A 328 11.83 18.00 -4.50
CA LEU A 328 13.23 18.41 -4.58
C LEU A 328 14.19 17.25 -4.82
N SER A 329 13.83 16.03 -4.41
CA SER A 329 14.69 14.85 -4.49
C SER A 329 14.54 14.08 -5.81
N ALA A 330 13.55 14.38 -6.64
CA ALA A 330 13.25 13.64 -7.86
C ALA A 330 14.41 13.67 -8.87
N PHE A 331 14.85 14.84 -9.28
CA PHE A 331 15.98 14.98 -10.22
C PHE A 331 17.31 14.49 -9.64
N PRO A 332 17.69 14.87 -8.41
CA PRO A 332 18.94 14.38 -7.83
C PRO A 332 19.05 12.87 -7.75
N PHE A 333 17.95 12.18 -7.51
CA PHE A 333 17.93 10.71 -7.48
C PHE A 333 18.35 10.11 -8.83
N PHE A 334 17.75 10.59 -9.92
CA PHE A 334 18.09 10.11 -11.26
C PHE A 334 19.46 10.56 -11.72
N MET A 335 19.91 11.75 -11.33
CA MET A 335 21.29 12.19 -11.57
C MET A 335 22.30 11.28 -10.87
N ALA A 336 22.02 10.85 -9.65
CA ALA A 336 22.85 9.90 -8.91
C ALA A 336 22.87 8.52 -9.59
N LEU A 337 21.75 8.06 -10.13
CA LEU A 337 21.69 6.82 -10.91
C LEU A 337 22.55 6.89 -12.17
N GLU A 338 22.45 7.98 -12.92
CA GLU A 338 23.26 8.19 -14.12
C GLU A 338 24.76 8.23 -13.80
N ALA A 339 25.12 8.93 -12.73
CA ALA A 339 26.52 8.99 -12.25
C ALA A 339 27.00 7.68 -11.63
N GLN A 340 26.10 6.72 -11.38
CA GLN A 340 26.37 5.43 -10.71
C GLN A 340 27.08 5.59 -9.35
N SER A 341 26.79 6.69 -8.64
CA SER A 341 27.32 6.94 -7.30
C SER A 341 26.45 6.26 -6.25
N ILE A 342 26.95 5.18 -5.67
CA ILE A 342 26.19 4.35 -4.69
C ILE A 342 25.74 5.18 -3.49
N PHE A 343 26.61 6.02 -2.93
CA PHE A 343 26.27 6.87 -1.79
C PHE A 343 25.08 7.78 -2.07
N TRP A 344 25.11 8.50 -3.21
CA TRP A 344 24.05 9.44 -3.58
C TRP A 344 22.77 8.73 -4.03
N ILE A 345 22.89 7.56 -4.66
CA ILE A 345 21.72 6.72 -4.98
C ILE A 345 20.98 6.32 -3.70
N VAL A 346 21.70 5.81 -2.70
CA VAL A 346 21.14 5.41 -1.42
C VAL A 346 20.56 6.61 -0.67
N PHE A 347 21.28 7.71 -0.64
CA PHE A 347 20.82 8.93 0.05
C PHE A 347 19.49 9.45 -0.51
N PHE A 348 19.39 9.60 -1.83
CA PHE A 348 18.19 10.11 -2.46
C PHE A 348 17.06 9.08 -2.51
N ALA A 349 17.37 7.78 -2.55
CA ALA A 349 16.37 6.74 -2.39
C ALA A 349 15.71 6.81 -0.99
N ILE A 350 16.49 7.03 0.06
CA ILE A 350 15.98 7.26 1.42
C ILE A 350 15.15 8.55 1.48
N MET A 351 15.63 9.64 0.88
CA MET A 351 14.88 10.90 0.84
C MET A 351 13.51 10.74 0.16
N LEU A 352 13.42 9.97 -0.91
CA LEU A 352 12.17 9.71 -1.60
C LEU A 352 11.29 8.69 -0.87
N ALA A 353 11.85 7.54 -0.52
CA ALA A 353 11.08 6.39 -0.05
C ALA A 353 10.84 6.39 1.47
N ASN A 354 11.68 7.03 2.25
CA ASN A 354 11.50 7.14 3.71
C ASN A 354 11.05 8.53 4.15
N ILE A 355 11.72 9.59 3.73
CA ILE A 355 11.37 10.93 4.23
C ILE A 355 10.10 11.42 3.54
N ALA A 356 10.09 11.56 2.22
CA ALA A 356 8.93 12.06 1.49
C ALA A 356 7.72 11.14 1.63
N HIS A 357 7.90 9.85 1.36
CA HIS A 357 6.82 8.86 1.41
C HIS A 357 6.24 8.73 2.82
N ASP A 358 7.06 8.55 3.82
CA ASP A 358 6.59 8.25 5.19
C ASP A 358 5.96 9.48 5.87
N MET A 359 6.47 10.68 5.59
CA MET A 359 5.85 11.92 6.08
C MET A 359 4.45 12.15 5.49
N VAL A 360 4.25 11.74 4.26
CA VAL A 360 2.95 11.83 3.58
C VAL A 360 1.99 10.75 4.08
N VAL A 361 2.46 9.52 4.13
CA VAL A 361 1.65 8.34 4.45
C VAL A 361 1.16 8.33 5.91
N CYS A 362 1.98 8.80 6.84
CA CYS A 362 1.66 8.74 8.27
C CYS A 362 0.41 9.54 8.68
N VAL A 363 -0.01 10.51 7.87
CA VAL A 363 -1.16 11.38 8.17
C VAL A 363 -2.37 11.14 7.25
N GLN A 364 -2.26 10.23 6.30
CA GLN A 364 -3.31 10.05 5.28
C GLN A 364 -4.63 9.57 5.85
N GLN A 365 -4.60 8.62 6.76
CA GLN A 365 -5.84 8.04 7.29
C GLN A 365 -6.73 9.09 7.98
N PRO A 366 -6.22 9.88 8.94
CA PRO A 366 -7.04 10.93 9.53
C PRO A 366 -7.41 12.05 8.53
N MET A 367 -6.55 12.38 7.59
CA MET A 367 -6.85 13.41 6.58
C MET A 367 -7.96 12.97 5.63
N PHE A 368 -7.92 11.73 5.14
CA PHE A 368 -8.89 11.23 4.17
C PHE A 368 -10.26 10.97 4.81
N THR A 369 -10.29 10.36 5.98
CA THR A 369 -11.54 10.12 6.71
C THR A 369 -12.24 11.42 7.09
N GLY A 370 -11.51 12.48 7.37
CA GLY A 370 -12.04 13.80 7.69
C GLY A 370 -12.73 14.53 6.54
N LEU A 371 -12.56 14.07 5.28
CA LEU A 371 -13.17 14.69 4.12
C LEU A 371 -14.65 14.32 3.93
N PHE A 372 -15.14 13.31 4.64
CA PHE A 372 -16.49 12.76 4.48
C PHE A 372 -17.30 12.87 5.77
N GLY A 373 -18.62 12.94 5.63
CA GLY A 373 -19.54 12.86 6.76
C GLY A 373 -19.54 11.48 7.44
N ALA A 374 -19.88 11.43 8.73
CA ALA A 374 -19.75 10.23 9.54
C ALA A 374 -20.53 9.00 9.02
N SER A 375 -21.70 9.22 8.40
CA SER A 375 -22.58 8.13 7.92
C SER A 375 -22.05 7.41 6.67
N TYR A 376 -21.20 8.03 5.88
CA TYR A 376 -20.63 7.48 4.63
C TYR A 376 -19.10 7.60 4.56
N ARG A 377 -18.45 7.94 5.68
CA ARG A 377 -17.00 8.13 5.78
C ARG A 377 -16.22 6.88 5.40
N TYR A 378 -16.67 5.73 5.84
CA TYR A 378 -16.03 4.44 5.54
C TYR A 378 -16.00 4.18 4.03
N SER A 379 -17.16 4.20 3.39
CA SER A 379 -17.27 3.94 1.96
C SER A 379 -16.58 5.04 1.14
N GLY A 380 -16.75 6.31 1.53
CA GLY A 380 -16.13 7.44 0.87
C GLY A 380 -14.61 7.37 0.89
N ALA A 381 -14.02 7.27 2.07
CA ALA A 381 -12.57 7.22 2.23
C ALA A 381 -11.98 5.95 1.61
N GLY A 382 -12.60 4.80 1.83
CA GLY A 382 -12.13 3.52 1.30
C GLY A 382 -12.15 3.46 -0.22
N VAL A 383 -13.27 3.82 -0.84
CA VAL A 383 -13.38 3.83 -2.31
C VAL A 383 -12.50 4.92 -2.91
N GLY A 384 -12.45 6.12 -2.31
CA GLY A 384 -11.56 7.19 -2.75
C GLY A 384 -10.10 6.77 -2.74
N TYR A 385 -9.66 6.10 -1.68
CA TYR A 385 -8.32 5.56 -1.56
C TYR A 385 -8.02 4.55 -2.69
N GLN A 386 -8.93 3.63 -2.97
CA GLN A 386 -8.73 2.61 -4.00
C GLN A 386 -8.79 3.18 -5.43
N VAL A 387 -9.67 4.13 -5.69
CA VAL A 387 -9.71 4.83 -6.99
C VAL A 387 -8.40 5.59 -7.21
N ALA A 388 -7.88 6.25 -6.20
CA ALA A 388 -6.58 6.91 -6.27
C ALA A 388 -5.45 5.92 -6.55
N SER A 389 -5.50 4.71 -5.98
CA SER A 389 -4.54 3.64 -6.27
C SER A 389 -4.55 3.24 -7.74
N VAL A 390 -5.72 3.18 -8.37
CA VAL A 390 -5.84 2.87 -9.82
C VAL A 390 -5.26 4.01 -10.67
N VAL A 391 -5.69 5.23 -10.39
CA VAL A 391 -5.33 6.39 -11.23
C VAL A 391 -3.86 6.77 -11.10
N GLY A 392 -3.33 6.77 -9.89
CA GLY A 392 -2.00 7.32 -9.60
C GLY A 392 -0.91 6.31 -9.26
N GLY A 393 -1.23 5.03 -9.06
CA GLY A 393 -0.29 4.11 -8.45
C GLY A 393 0.00 2.84 -9.21
N GLY A 394 -1.02 2.06 -9.54
CA GLY A 394 -0.84 0.73 -10.11
C GLY A 394 -0.08 0.70 -11.43
N PHE A 395 -0.23 1.74 -12.23
CA PHE A 395 0.45 1.90 -13.51
C PHE A 395 1.70 2.76 -13.42
N THR A 396 2.14 3.20 -12.25
CA THR A 396 3.35 4.02 -12.10
C THR A 396 4.60 3.34 -12.67
N PRO A 397 4.93 2.08 -12.35
CA PRO A 397 6.08 1.43 -12.96
C PRO A 397 5.94 1.28 -14.47
N PHE A 398 4.75 0.99 -14.96
CA PHE A 398 4.47 0.90 -16.40
C PHE A 398 4.67 2.26 -17.09
N ILE A 399 4.12 3.34 -16.55
CA ILE A 399 4.25 4.69 -17.11
C ILE A 399 5.73 5.11 -17.12
N ALA A 400 6.44 4.88 -16.02
CA ALA A 400 7.87 5.21 -15.92
C ALA A 400 8.70 4.42 -16.96
N ALA A 401 8.46 3.12 -17.07
CA ALA A 401 9.14 2.28 -18.06
C ALA A 401 8.81 2.69 -19.50
N ALA A 402 7.55 3.05 -19.77
CA ALA A 402 7.13 3.55 -21.08
C ALA A 402 7.82 4.87 -21.43
N LEU A 403 7.89 5.80 -20.48
CA LEU A 403 8.57 7.09 -20.69
C LEU A 403 10.04 6.90 -21.04
N VAL A 404 10.73 6.00 -20.35
CA VAL A 404 12.13 5.67 -20.66
C VAL A 404 12.25 5.01 -22.03
N THR A 405 11.41 4.03 -22.34
CA THR A 405 11.47 3.30 -23.61
C THR A 405 11.23 4.21 -24.81
N PHE A 406 10.21 5.07 -24.75
CA PHE A 406 9.88 5.98 -25.85
C PHE A 406 10.76 7.24 -25.91
N SER A 407 11.55 7.50 -24.87
CA SER A 407 12.56 8.59 -24.85
C SER A 407 13.96 8.10 -25.22
N GLY A 408 14.11 6.89 -25.74
CA GLY A 408 15.41 6.34 -26.12
C GLY A 408 16.34 6.00 -24.95
N GLY A 409 15.79 5.70 -23.78
CA GLY A 409 16.55 5.38 -22.57
C GLY A 409 16.82 6.58 -21.66
N ASP A 410 16.27 7.76 -21.97
CA ASP A 410 16.43 8.96 -21.15
C ASP A 410 15.51 8.97 -19.94
N TRP A 411 16.05 9.34 -18.78
CA TRP A 411 15.32 9.37 -17.51
C TRP A 411 14.64 10.72 -17.20
N HIS A 412 14.92 11.78 -17.96
CA HIS A 412 14.42 13.12 -17.63
C HIS A 412 12.89 13.19 -17.54
N SER A 413 12.19 12.52 -18.45
CA SER A 413 10.73 12.45 -18.44
C SER A 413 10.17 11.77 -17.19
N VAL A 414 10.83 10.74 -16.70
CA VAL A 414 10.43 10.06 -15.45
C VAL A 414 10.64 10.96 -14.24
N ALA A 415 11.76 11.68 -14.20
CA ALA A 415 12.05 12.65 -13.13
C ALA A 415 11.02 13.78 -13.10
N ILE A 416 10.62 14.29 -14.27
CA ILE A 416 9.54 15.29 -14.37
C ILE A 416 8.21 14.72 -13.89
N TYR A 417 7.89 13.49 -14.26
CA TYR A 417 6.67 12.80 -13.82
C TYR A 417 6.62 12.68 -12.30
N LEU A 418 7.68 12.22 -11.67
CA LEU A 418 7.80 12.12 -10.22
C LEU A 418 7.70 13.48 -9.53
N MET A 419 8.42 14.46 -10.01
CA MET A 419 8.41 15.83 -9.46
C MET A 419 7.02 16.46 -9.58
N THR A 420 6.35 16.31 -10.71
CA THR A 420 5.01 16.84 -10.95
C THR A 420 3.99 16.21 -10.00
N GLY A 421 4.03 14.90 -9.80
CA GLY A 421 3.15 14.20 -8.88
C GLY A 421 3.32 14.68 -7.44
N CYS A 422 4.55 14.79 -6.96
CA CYS A 422 4.85 15.31 -5.62
C CYS A 422 4.42 16.77 -5.47
N LEU A 423 4.61 17.59 -6.49
CA LEU A 423 4.21 19.00 -6.48
C LEU A 423 2.70 19.17 -6.44
N ILE A 424 1.95 18.37 -7.20
CA ILE A 424 0.48 18.35 -7.16
C ILE A 424 -0.01 18.00 -5.75
N SER A 425 0.59 17.01 -5.12
CA SER A 425 0.25 16.64 -3.74
C SER A 425 0.53 17.77 -2.76
N ALA A 426 1.67 18.43 -2.88
CA ALA A 426 2.05 19.57 -2.02
C ALA A 426 1.07 20.74 -2.18
N VAL A 427 0.76 21.13 -3.41
CA VAL A 427 -0.16 22.23 -3.71
C VAL A 427 -1.57 21.91 -3.20
N THR A 428 -2.05 20.70 -3.42
CA THR A 428 -3.37 20.26 -2.94
C THR A 428 -3.46 20.37 -1.41
N ALA A 429 -2.43 19.93 -0.70
CA ALA A 429 -2.38 20.05 0.76
C ALA A 429 -2.33 21.49 1.23
N MET A 430 -1.60 22.36 0.51
CA MET A 430 -1.54 23.80 0.83
C MET A 430 -2.88 24.51 0.67
N LEU A 431 -3.69 24.09 -0.32
CA LEU A 431 -5.01 24.65 -0.58
C LEU A 431 -6.11 24.11 0.34
N MET A 432 -5.85 23.01 1.04
CA MET A 432 -6.80 22.44 2.00
C MET A 432 -6.82 23.26 3.30
N ARG A 433 -8.01 23.39 3.90
CA ARG A 433 -8.17 24.02 5.21
C ARG A 433 -7.65 23.10 6.31
N ASP A 434 -6.90 23.67 7.25
CA ASP A 434 -6.44 22.95 8.44
C ASP A 434 -7.62 22.76 9.41
N LYS A 435 -8.08 21.51 9.55
CA LYS A 435 -9.19 21.16 10.46
C LYS A 435 -8.71 20.61 11.80
N GLN A 436 -7.42 20.64 12.06
CA GLN A 436 -6.87 20.05 13.29
C GLN A 436 -7.22 20.86 14.54
N HIS A 437 -7.56 22.13 14.34
CA HIS A 437 -7.91 23.08 15.42
C HIS A 437 -9.38 23.52 15.39
N ALA A 438 -10.25 22.85 14.62
CA ALA A 438 -11.68 23.15 14.56
C ALA A 438 -12.52 22.19 15.42
#